data_78c6e124fb7ed6738f1788c912a5c67c
#
_entry.id   78c6e124fb7ed6738f1788c912a5c67c
#
_cell.length_a   1.000
_cell.length_b   1.000
_cell.length_c   1.000
_cell.angle_alpha   90.00
_cell.angle_beta   90.00
_cell.angle_gamma   90.00
#
_symmetry.space_group_name_H-M   'P 1'
#
loop_
_entity.id
_entity.type
_entity.pdbx_description
1 polymer ?
#
loop_
_entity_poly.entity_id
_entity_poly.type
_entity_poly.pdbx_seq_one_letter_code
_entity_poly.pdbx_strand_id
1 'polypeptide(L)'
;MNTGRWVIASLLLALGSARAEDACRADVERLCQGIAPGGGRLMACLRANQAQVSQACKAQLASVDRKVKEVGAACGDDVRSWCADVKPGGGAVLRCLAQNRASLSPPCQEVLQGAQEKAAEFKSKCGGDVRKLCKGIAPGQGRILACLKSREADLSPSCRPLVVP
;
A
#
# COMPACT_ATOMS: atom_id res chain seq x y z
N MET A 1 -34.75 -44.78 -33.04
CA MET A 1 -35.03 -43.84 -31.93
C MET A 1 -33.80 -43.77 -31.06
N ASN A 2 -32.90 -42.81 -31.33
CA ASN A 2 -31.62 -42.63 -30.68
C ASN A 2 -31.60 -41.30 -29.91
N THR A 3 -31.71 -41.39 -28.60
CA THR A 3 -31.58 -40.23 -27.72
C THR A 3 -30.13 -39.99 -27.39
N GLY A 4 -29.48 -39.09 -28.13
CA GLY A 4 -28.13 -38.61 -27.87
C GLY A 4 -28.11 -37.69 -26.63
N ARG A 5 -27.54 -38.19 -25.52
CA ARG A 5 -27.28 -37.41 -24.32
C ARG A 5 -26.03 -36.58 -24.54
N TRP A 6 -26.20 -35.28 -24.77
CA TRP A 6 -25.14 -34.31 -24.73
C TRP A 6 -24.78 -34.00 -23.27
N VAL A 7 -23.62 -34.49 -22.86
CA VAL A 7 -23.02 -34.07 -21.58
C VAL A 7 -22.22 -32.80 -21.86
N ILE A 8 -22.80 -31.66 -21.57
CA ILE A 8 -22.06 -30.39 -21.58
C ILE A 8 -21.25 -30.34 -20.29
N ALA A 9 -19.96 -30.67 -20.43
CA ALA A 9 -18.99 -30.44 -19.39
C ALA A 9 -18.76 -28.90 -19.26
N SER A 10 -19.45 -28.27 -18.32
CA SER A 10 -19.21 -26.88 -17.93
C SER A 10 -17.85 -26.81 -17.23
N LEU A 11 -16.81 -26.52 -17.99
CA LEU A 11 -15.50 -26.16 -17.45
C LEU A 11 -15.62 -24.73 -16.90
N LEU A 12 -16.03 -24.62 -15.64
CA LEU A 12 -15.94 -23.37 -14.89
C LEU A 12 -14.46 -23.07 -14.66
N LEU A 13 -13.87 -22.29 -15.58
CA LEU A 13 -12.64 -21.56 -15.33
C LEU A 13 -12.94 -20.56 -14.19
N ALA A 14 -12.61 -20.96 -12.97
CA ALA A 14 -12.49 -20.05 -11.85
C ALA A 14 -11.29 -19.14 -12.17
N LEU A 15 -11.54 -18.07 -12.93
CA LEU A 15 -10.64 -16.93 -13.01
C LEU A 15 -10.66 -16.27 -11.63
N GLY A 16 -9.80 -16.76 -10.74
CA GLY A 16 -9.49 -16.10 -9.50
C GLY A 16 -8.99 -14.70 -9.84
N SER A 17 -9.85 -13.70 -9.66
CA SER A 17 -9.44 -12.30 -9.70
C SER A 17 -8.42 -12.11 -8.58
N ALA A 18 -7.14 -12.28 -8.90
CA ALA A 18 -6.05 -11.86 -8.02
C ALA A 18 -6.27 -10.37 -7.76
N ARG A 19 -6.69 -10.05 -6.53
CA ARG A 19 -6.89 -8.66 -6.13
C ARG A 19 -5.58 -7.91 -6.35
N ALA A 20 -5.64 -6.78 -7.02
CA ALA A 20 -4.48 -6.02 -7.48
C ALA A 20 -3.47 -5.67 -6.37
N GLU A 21 -3.87 -5.70 -5.11
CA GLU A 21 -3.01 -5.34 -3.98
C GLU A 21 -2.13 -6.47 -3.43
N ASP A 22 -2.48 -7.71 -3.71
CA ASP A 22 -1.62 -8.87 -3.43
C ASP A 22 -0.76 -9.27 -4.64
N ALA A 23 -0.76 -8.43 -5.69
CA ALA A 23 -0.06 -8.73 -6.93
C ALA A 23 1.44 -9.00 -6.74
N CYS A 24 2.06 -8.41 -5.70
CA CYS A 24 3.48 -8.61 -5.39
C CYS A 24 3.75 -9.65 -4.30
N ARG A 25 2.73 -10.23 -3.67
CA ARG A 25 2.93 -11.11 -2.51
C ARG A 25 3.78 -12.33 -2.84
N ALA A 26 3.39 -13.05 -3.89
CA ALA A 26 4.13 -14.23 -4.34
C ALA A 26 5.56 -13.89 -4.77
N ASP A 27 5.77 -12.74 -5.40
CA ASP A 27 7.11 -12.29 -5.77
C ASP A 27 7.96 -11.91 -4.54
N VAL A 28 7.38 -11.28 -3.53
CA VAL A 28 8.04 -10.99 -2.25
C VAL A 28 8.45 -12.29 -1.56
N GLU A 29 7.53 -13.25 -1.44
CA GLU A 29 7.78 -14.55 -0.81
C GLU A 29 8.88 -15.35 -1.54
N ARG A 30 8.97 -15.22 -2.86
CA ARG A 30 9.94 -15.94 -3.69
C ARG A 30 11.29 -15.26 -3.79
N LEU A 31 11.31 -13.93 -4.00
CA LEU A 31 12.51 -13.17 -4.36
C LEU A 31 13.12 -12.38 -3.20
N CYS A 32 12.32 -12.07 -2.17
CA CYS A 32 12.70 -11.16 -1.09
C CYS A 32 12.61 -11.81 0.30
N GLN A 33 12.85 -13.12 0.38
CA GLN A 33 12.84 -13.85 1.65
C GLN A 33 13.82 -13.24 2.65
N GLY A 34 13.44 -13.18 3.92
CA GLY A 34 14.27 -12.65 5.00
C GLY A 34 14.36 -11.12 5.05
N ILE A 35 13.78 -10.40 4.08
CA ILE A 35 13.74 -8.93 4.11
C ILE A 35 12.55 -8.46 4.94
N ALA A 36 12.84 -7.87 6.10
CA ALA A 36 11.80 -7.31 6.95
C ALA A 36 11.09 -6.14 6.25
N PRO A 37 9.74 -6.05 6.32
CA PRO A 37 8.98 -4.95 5.72
C PRO A 37 9.34 -3.60 6.37
N GLY A 38 9.19 -2.52 5.59
CA GLY A 38 9.42 -1.14 6.03
C GLY A 38 10.63 -0.48 5.37
N GLY A 39 10.66 0.86 5.40
CA GLY A 39 11.75 1.67 4.84
C GLY A 39 11.99 1.50 3.33
N GLY A 40 11.02 0.98 2.59
CA GLY A 40 11.16 0.73 1.14
C GLY A 40 12.00 -0.51 0.77
N ARG A 41 12.46 -1.30 1.75
CA ARG A 41 13.36 -2.45 1.52
C ARG A 41 12.77 -3.50 0.57
N LEU A 42 11.49 -3.86 0.72
CA LEU A 42 10.82 -4.79 -0.19
C LEU A 42 10.71 -4.23 -1.61
N MET A 43 10.41 -2.92 -1.74
CA MET A 43 10.39 -2.24 -3.04
C MET A 43 11.76 -2.26 -3.71
N ALA A 44 12.83 -2.00 -2.96
CA ALA A 44 14.21 -2.06 -3.46
C ALA A 44 14.56 -3.48 -3.92
N CYS A 45 14.21 -4.50 -3.14
CA CYS A 45 14.40 -5.90 -3.51
C CYS A 45 13.66 -6.26 -4.80
N LEU A 46 12.37 -5.94 -4.92
CA LEU A 46 11.57 -6.22 -6.13
C LEU A 46 12.14 -5.50 -7.36
N ARG A 47 12.61 -4.26 -7.22
CA ARG A 47 13.27 -3.54 -8.32
C ARG A 47 14.60 -4.19 -8.73
N ALA A 48 15.41 -4.63 -7.78
CA ALA A 48 16.67 -5.33 -8.06
C ALA A 48 16.42 -6.66 -8.81
N ASN A 49 15.26 -7.28 -8.60
CA ASN A 49 14.87 -8.54 -9.24
C ASN A 49 13.82 -8.34 -10.36
N GLN A 50 13.73 -7.15 -10.96
CA GLN A 50 12.67 -6.75 -11.90
C GLN A 50 12.47 -7.75 -13.06
N ALA A 51 13.53 -8.39 -13.54
CA ALA A 51 13.44 -9.38 -14.61
C ALA A 51 12.56 -10.60 -14.24
N GLN A 52 12.58 -10.99 -12.96
CA GLN A 52 11.90 -12.16 -12.43
C GLN A 52 10.52 -11.83 -11.79
N VAL A 53 10.21 -10.55 -11.62
CA VAL A 53 8.94 -10.09 -11.04
C VAL A 53 7.80 -10.33 -12.03
N SER A 54 6.66 -10.79 -11.54
CA SER A 54 5.45 -11.01 -12.34
C SER A 54 4.93 -9.74 -13.00
N GLN A 55 4.20 -9.86 -14.11
CA GLN A 55 3.61 -8.71 -14.80
C GLN A 55 2.63 -7.94 -13.92
N ALA A 56 1.85 -8.65 -13.10
CA ALA A 56 0.92 -8.02 -12.15
C ALA A 56 1.66 -7.15 -11.13
N CYS A 57 2.75 -7.66 -10.55
CA CYS A 57 3.58 -6.90 -9.63
C CYS A 57 4.32 -5.75 -10.32
N LYS A 58 4.80 -5.91 -11.57
CA LYS A 58 5.38 -4.81 -12.35
C LYS A 58 4.40 -3.66 -12.55
N ALA A 59 3.14 -3.96 -12.86
CA ALA A 59 2.09 -2.96 -12.99
C ALA A 59 1.83 -2.22 -11.67
N GLN A 60 1.82 -2.96 -10.56
CA GLN A 60 1.71 -2.40 -9.21
C GLN A 60 2.87 -1.46 -8.89
N LEU A 61 4.12 -1.88 -9.14
CA LEU A 61 5.31 -1.05 -8.93
C LEU A 61 5.25 0.23 -9.76
N ALA A 62 4.88 0.14 -11.03
CA ALA A 62 4.72 1.30 -11.90
C ALA A 62 3.62 2.27 -11.41
N SER A 63 2.54 1.76 -10.83
CA SER A 63 1.49 2.58 -10.22
C SER A 63 2.02 3.36 -8.99
N VAL A 64 2.82 2.71 -8.14
CA VAL A 64 3.46 3.37 -7.00
C VAL A 64 4.44 4.44 -7.49
N ASP A 65 5.26 4.14 -8.51
CA ASP A 65 6.22 5.10 -9.05
C ASP A 65 5.55 6.35 -9.63
N ARG A 66 4.39 6.21 -10.30
CA ARG A 66 3.60 7.37 -10.74
C ARG A 66 3.15 8.23 -9.56
N LYS A 67 2.57 7.63 -8.52
CA LYS A 67 2.14 8.38 -7.32
C LYS A 67 3.30 9.09 -6.62
N VAL A 68 4.47 8.45 -6.55
CA VAL A 68 5.67 9.08 -5.99
C VAL A 68 6.11 10.29 -6.84
N LYS A 69 6.07 10.17 -8.17
CA LYS A 69 6.38 11.29 -9.08
C LYS A 69 5.38 12.43 -8.95
N GLU A 70 4.08 12.13 -8.87
CA GLU A 70 3.02 13.13 -8.69
C GLU A 70 3.20 13.91 -7.38
N VAL A 71 3.43 13.22 -6.26
CA VAL A 71 3.71 13.86 -4.97
C VAL A 71 5.03 14.65 -5.02
N GLY A 72 6.05 14.12 -5.67
CA GLY A 72 7.34 14.79 -5.86
C GLY A 72 7.22 16.07 -6.68
N ALA A 73 6.40 16.06 -7.73
CA ALA A 73 6.11 17.24 -8.54
C ALA A 73 5.32 18.30 -7.76
N ALA A 74 4.38 17.88 -6.92
CA ALA A 74 3.56 18.80 -6.13
C ALA A 74 4.29 19.39 -4.92
N CYS A 75 5.15 18.63 -4.24
CA CYS A 75 5.74 19.03 -2.95
C CYS A 75 7.27 19.12 -2.95
N GLY A 76 7.93 18.83 -4.06
CA GLY A 76 9.40 18.72 -4.07
C GLY A 76 10.11 20.03 -3.70
N ASP A 77 9.60 21.16 -4.17
CA ASP A 77 10.15 22.48 -3.85
C ASP A 77 9.91 22.85 -2.39
N ASP A 78 8.70 22.57 -1.89
CA ASP A 78 8.35 22.80 -0.48
C ASP A 78 9.22 21.95 0.46
N VAL A 79 9.49 20.70 0.10
CA VAL A 79 10.41 19.83 0.88
C VAL A 79 11.81 20.42 0.92
N ARG A 80 12.31 20.91 -0.20
CA ARG A 80 13.64 21.55 -0.25
C ARG A 80 13.70 22.84 0.55
N SER A 81 12.63 23.62 0.54
CA SER A 81 12.59 24.92 1.21
C SER A 81 12.38 24.82 2.72
N TRP A 82 11.52 23.88 3.16
CA TRP A 82 11.06 23.85 4.55
C TRP A 82 11.49 22.61 5.31
N CYS A 83 11.91 21.54 4.63
CA CYS A 83 12.17 20.23 5.23
C CYS A 83 13.48 19.59 4.75
N ALA A 84 14.44 20.40 4.27
CA ALA A 84 15.71 19.91 3.69
C ALA A 84 16.49 19.01 4.65
N ASP A 85 16.52 19.35 5.95
CA ASP A 85 17.29 18.61 6.96
C ASP A 85 16.55 17.40 7.53
N VAL A 86 15.31 17.16 7.07
CA VAL A 86 14.49 16.05 7.59
C VAL A 86 14.83 14.77 6.86
N LYS A 87 15.44 13.80 7.56
CA LYS A 87 15.73 12.47 7.01
C LYS A 87 14.42 11.74 6.65
N PRO A 88 14.29 11.21 5.42
CA PRO A 88 13.13 10.45 5.01
C PRO A 88 12.93 9.19 5.87
N GLY A 89 11.68 8.93 6.24
CA GLY A 89 11.30 7.74 6.99
C GLY A 89 10.28 8.02 8.09
N GLY A 90 9.50 7.01 8.48
CA GLY A 90 8.53 7.10 9.57
C GLY A 90 7.51 8.25 9.48
N GLY A 91 7.31 8.84 8.29
CA GLY A 91 6.43 10.00 8.08
C GLY A 91 7.04 11.33 8.52
N ALA A 92 8.37 11.41 8.75
CA ALA A 92 9.03 12.63 9.22
C ALA A 92 8.84 13.81 8.28
N VAL A 93 9.01 13.61 6.96
CA VAL A 93 8.79 14.66 5.94
C VAL A 93 7.33 15.12 5.96
N LEU A 94 6.37 14.21 6.05
CA LEU A 94 4.94 14.57 6.11
C LEU A 94 4.60 15.39 7.36
N ARG A 95 5.21 15.07 8.51
CA ARG A 95 5.05 15.89 9.73
C ARG A 95 5.65 17.27 9.58
N CYS A 96 6.85 17.36 8.98
CA CYS A 96 7.49 18.66 8.70
C CYS A 96 6.63 19.52 7.79
N LEU A 97 6.11 18.98 6.69
CA LEU A 97 5.19 19.69 5.80
C LEU A 97 3.92 20.12 6.54
N ALA A 98 3.37 19.26 7.41
CA ALA A 98 2.19 19.61 8.20
C ALA A 98 2.45 20.79 9.16
N GLN A 99 3.64 20.87 9.74
CA GLN A 99 4.04 21.99 10.61
C GLN A 99 4.20 23.31 9.84
N ASN A 100 4.60 23.23 8.57
CA ASN A 100 4.80 24.40 7.70
C ASN A 100 3.63 24.66 6.74
N ARG A 101 2.45 24.08 7.02
CA ARG A 101 1.31 24.07 6.09
C ARG A 101 0.96 25.43 5.48
N ALA A 102 1.01 26.49 6.26
CA ALA A 102 0.65 27.84 5.80
C ALA A 102 1.62 28.41 4.74
N SER A 103 2.85 27.88 4.69
CA SER A 103 3.91 28.32 3.77
C SER A 103 4.07 27.42 2.55
N LEU A 104 3.31 26.33 2.47
CA LEU A 104 3.39 25.38 1.35
C LEU A 104 2.68 25.97 0.11
N SER A 105 3.16 25.54 -1.06
CA SER A 105 2.47 25.80 -2.33
C SER A 105 1.06 25.16 -2.35
N PRO A 106 0.10 25.75 -3.09
CA PRO A 106 -1.25 25.18 -3.18
C PRO A 106 -1.29 23.70 -3.59
N PRO A 107 -0.52 23.23 -4.59
CA PRO A 107 -0.50 21.81 -4.94
C PRO A 107 -0.03 20.90 -3.80
N CYS A 108 0.95 21.34 -3.02
CA CYS A 108 1.43 20.57 -1.87
C CYS A 108 0.43 20.57 -0.72
N GLN A 109 -0.27 21.68 -0.49
CA GLN A 109 -1.35 21.73 0.50
C GLN A 109 -2.48 20.74 0.19
N GLU A 110 -2.88 20.62 -1.08
CA GLU A 110 -3.90 19.66 -1.54
C GLU A 110 -3.45 18.20 -1.30
N VAL A 111 -2.19 17.86 -1.66
CA VAL A 111 -1.61 16.55 -1.40
C VAL A 111 -1.60 16.23 0.10
N LEU A 112 -1.20 17.20 0.92
CA LEU A 112 -1.16 17.04 2.38
C LEU A 112 -2.55 16.83 2.96
N GLN A 113 -3.54 17.61 2.51
CA GLN A 113 -4.92 17.46 2.93
C GLN A 113 -5.48 16.09 2.58
N GLY A 114 -5.32 15.63 1.35
CA GLY A 114 -5.77 14.30 0.94
C GLY A 114 -5.11 13.17 1.74
N ALA A 115 -3.82 13.33 2.11
CA ALA A 115 -3.14 12.38 2.99
C ALA A 115 -3.72 12.36 4.41
N GLN A 116 -4.06 13.53 4.96
CA GLN A 116 -4.69 13.67 6.29
C GLN A 116 -6.09 13.05 6.32
N GLU A 117 -6.90 13.29 5.29
CA GLU A 117 -8.25 12.73 5.17
C GLU A 117 -8.21 11.19 5.14
N LYS A 118 -7.31 10.60 4.33
CA LYS A 118 -7.12 9.14 4.29
C LYS A 118 -6.63 8.58 5.63
N ALA A 119 -5.75 9.29 6.32
CA ALA A 119 -5.26 8.88 7.64
C ALA A 119 -6.39 8.95 8.69
N ALA A 120 -7.24 9.97 8.65
CA ALA A 120 -8.40 10.12 9.52
C ALA A 120 -9.44 9.02 9.24
N GLU A 121 -9.73 8.73 7.99
CA GLU A 121 -10.60 7.63 7.58
C GLU A 121 -10.08 6.27 8.09
N PHE A 122 -8.80 5.98 7.87
CA PHE A 122 -8.16 4.76 8.36
C PHE A 122 -8.25 4.67 9.88
N LYS A 123 -7.94 5.74 10.60
CA LYS A 123 -8.05 5.79 12.07
C LYS A 123 -9.48 5.54 12.57
N SER A 124 -10.47 6.14 11.90
CA SER A 124 -11.88 5.96 12.24
C SER A 124 -12.33 4.52 12.03
N LYS A 125 -12.04 3.95 10.87
CA LYS A 125 -12.54 2.63 10.47
C LYS A 125 -11.71 1.46 11.03
N CYS A 126 -10.39 1.62 11.15
CA CYS A 126 -9.47 0.55 11.56
C CYS A 126 -8.90 0.70 12.97
N GLY A 127 -9.12 1.83 13.65
CA GLY A 127 -8.53 2.09 14.97
C GLY A 127 -8.92 1.08 16.04
N GLY A 128 -10.12 0.50 15.97
CA GLY A 128 -10.57 -0.60 16.83
C GLY A 128 -9.76 -1.87 16.61
N ASP A 129 -9.62 -2.27 15.35
CA ASP A 129 -8.87 -3.47 14.95
C ASP A 129 -7.38 -3.32 15.27
N VAL A 130 -6.79 -2.15 15.06
CA VAL A 130 -5.39 -1.88 15.45
C VAL A 130 -5.18 -2.12 16.93
N ARG A 131 -6.05 -1.60 17.80
CA ARG A 131 -5.93 -1.79 19.27
C ARG A 131 -6.12 -3.24 19.69
N LYS A 132 -7.02 -3.97 19.02
CA LYS A 132 -7.36 -5.35 19.34
C LYS A 132 -6.33 -6.33 18.79
N LEU A 133 -5.99 -6.23 17.51
CA LEU A 133 -5.23 -7.23 16.77
C LEU A 133 -3.74 -6.94 16.72
N CYS A 134 -3.34 -5.65 16.78
CA CYS A 134 -1.97 -5.20 16.59
C CYS A 134 -1.40 -4.49 17.84
N LYS A 135 -1.86 -4.92 19.03
CA LYS A 135 -1.40 -4.38 20.32
C LYS A 135 0.13 -4.52 20.44
N GLY A 136 0.80 -3.45 20.85
CA GLY A 136 2.26 -3.41 21.02
C GLY A 136 3.06 -3.16 19.74
N ILE A 137 2.42 -3.09 18.59
CA ILE A 137 3.12 -2.76 17.33
C ILE A 137 3.23 -1.24 17.21
N ALA A 138 4.45 -0.72 17.25
CA ALA A 138 4.69 0.71 17.04
C ALA A 138 4.32 1.13 15.60
N PRO A 139 3.62 2.28 15.41
CA PRO A 139 3.29 2.79 14.09
C PRO A 139 4.55 3.18 13.29
N GLY A 140 4.40 3.26 11.97
CA GLY A 140 5.46 3.62 11.03
C GLY A 140 5.94 2.44 10.18
N GLN A 141 6.56 2.76 9.04
CA GLN A 141 7.13 1.79 8.09
C GLN A 141 6.13 0.70 7.60
N GLY A 142 4.83 0.98 7.63
CA GLY A 142 3.79 0.02 7.21
C GLY A 142 3.52 -1.12 8.20
N ARG A 143 4.15 -1.14 9.39
CA ARG A 143 4.01 -2.25 10.35
C ARG A 143 2.58 -2.53 10.78
N ILE A 144 1.78 -1.49 11.02
CA ILE A 144 0.35 -1.64 11.36
C ILE A 144 -0.41 -2.28 10.20
N LEU A 145 -0.19 -1.82 8.97
CA LEU A 145 -0.86 -2.38 7.80
C LEU A 145 -0.46 -3.84 7.57
N ALA A 146 0.83 -4.18 7.73
CA ALA A 146 1.31 -5.55 7.64
C ALA A 146 0.66 -6.46 8.72
N CYS A 147 0.55 -5.97 9.96
CA CYS A 147 -0.14 -6.69 11.03
C CYS A 147 -1.63 -6.91 10.71
N LEU A 148 -2.34 -5.88 10.25
CA LEU A 148 -3.76 -6.02 9.88
C LEU A 148 -3.94 -6.99 8.71
N LYS A 149 -3.08 -6.95 7.70
CA LYS A 149 -3.09 -7.90 6.57
C LYS A 149 -2.89 -9.34 7.04
N SER A 150 -1.99 -9.59 7.99
CA SER A 150 -1.78 -10.95 8.55
C SER A 150 -2.97 -11.45 9.38
N ARG A 151 -3.91 -10.59 9.72
CA ARG A 151 -5.12 -10.87 10.50
C ARG A 151 -6.40 -10.58 9.71
N GLU A 152 -6.36 -10.74 8.38
CA GLU A 152 -7.44 -10.39 7.46
C GLU A 152 -8.79 -10.99 7.87
N ALA A 153 -8.80 -12.25 8.33
CA ALA A 153 -10.02 -12.95 8.75
C ALA A 153 -10.72 -12.28 9.95
N ASP A 154 -9.94 -11.62 10.82
CA ASP A 154 -10.41 -11.02 12.07
C ASP A 154 -10.76 -9.53 11.92
N LEU A 155 -10.58 -8.94 10.73
CA LEU A 155 -10.87 -7.52 10.48
C LEU A 155 -12.38 -7.25 10.52
N SER A 156 -12.72 -6.11 11.13
CA SER A 156 -14.10 -5.60 11.08
C SER A 156 -14.53 -5.31 9.63
N PRO A 157 -15.84 -5.39 9.33
CA PRO A 157 -16.37 -5.08 7.99
C PRO A 157 -16.01 -3.67 7.50
N SER A 158 -15.85 -2.70 8.41
CA SER A 158 -15.47 -1.31 8.09
C SER A 158 -13.99 -1.14 7.77
N CYS A 159 -13.11 -1.93 8.40
CA CYS A 159 -11.67 -1.85 8.20
C CYS A 159 -11.19 -2.68 7.01
N ARG A 160 -11.81 -3.84 6.79
CA ARG A 160 -11.39 -4.78 5.74
C ARG A 160 -11.20 -4.15 4.35
N PRO A 161 -12.11 -3.30 3.82
CA PRO A 161 -11.93 -2.69 2.50
C PRO A 161 -10.72 -1.75 2.40
N LEU A 162 -10.23 -1.22 3.53
CA LEU A 162 -9.06 -0.33 3.57
C LEU A 162 -7.73 -1.10 3.69
N VAL A 163 -7.78 -2.35 4.09
CA VAL A 163 -6.61 -3.22 4.30
C VAL A 163 -6.46 -4.23 3.17
N VAL A 164 -7.59 -4.73 2.66
CA VAL A 164 -7.69 -5.76 1.61
C VAL A 164 -8.77 -5.30 0.62
N PRO A 165 -8.49 -4.30 -0.22
CA PRO A 165 -9.42 -3.76 -1.20
C PRO A 165 -9.72 -4.71 -2.35
#